data_a3298f47dc7af56a05aaddb65f68815e
#
_entry.id   a3298f47dc7af56a05aaddb65f68815e
#
_cell.length_a   1.000
_cell.length_b   1.000
_cell.length_c   1.000
_cell.angle_alpha   90.00
_cell.angle_beta   90.00
_cell.angle_gamma   90.00
#
_symmetry.space_group_name_H-M   'P 1'
#
loop_
_entity.id
_entity.type
_entity.pdbx_description
1 polymer ?
#
loop_
_entity_poly.entity_id
_entity_poly.type
_entity_poly.pdbx_seq_one_letter_code
_entity_poly.pdbx_strand_id
1 'polypeptide(L)'
;MEYSFSTREKNGSICLVLSYKVNSKWKQKTKQGFKTLREAKQYQDKLLAAAKKDAACGADPELADITFENFTRNIYLRDKKSSLEYSTLNNYFSMLLCIPALCNKPIRTITAGDVINVYQDMGRFSEGTRKNRFAQIRAIFNYAINPYKIITENPANSVTQTKDKTIRKIKALTEKESLQLLDALSATPTFYMIAFIALNTGMRYGEIAGLTWNSINLTRQTITIDKQYNWISPQKRGFKAVKSRNGNRTIHMNTKLAAKLNEWKQTAPISIDGRIIPTTPSTHPLMNRQLRRLKQGISVHTLRHTFATMLLSKSKDINLVAAVLGDNVATVAATYIHYTDDIRKEANQYIETMYK
;
A
#
# COMPACT_ATOMS: atom_id res chain seq x y z
N MET A 1 -27.31 27.79 -18.56
CA MET A 1 -28.19 26.60 -18.51
C MET A 1 -29.63 27.11 -18.66
N GLU A 2 -30.31 26.71 -19.73
CA GLU A 2 -31.74 26.98 -19.88
C GLU A 2 -32.52 26.09 -18.89
N TYR A 3 -33.51 26.67 -18.20
CA TYR A 3 -34.30 25.90 -17.24
C TYR A 3 -35.69 26.51 -17.05
N SER A 4 -36.64 25.67 -16.60
CA SER A 4 -37.99 26.08 -16.22
C SER A 4 -38.48 25.29 -15.00
N PHE A 5 -39.30 25.90 -14.18
CA PHE A 5 -39.99 25.25 -13.08
C PHE A 5 -41.46 25.04 -13.40
N SER A 6 -41.97 23.88 -13.02
CA SER A 6 -43.40 23.58 -13.01
C SER A 6 -43.78 22.82 -11.74
N THR A 7 -45.05 22.84 -11.40
CA THR A 7 -45.60 22.08 -10.28
C THR A 7 -46.73 21.19 -10.77
N ARG A 8 -46.84 19.99 -10.20
CA ARG A 8 -47.97 19.08 -10.44
C ARG A 8 -48.38 18.41 -9.14
N GLU A 9 -49.65 18.14 -8.99
CA GLU A 9 -50.15 17.33 -7.90
C GLU A 9 -49.94 15.85 -8.14
N LYS A 10 -49.49 15.15 -7.12
CA LYS A 10 -49.31 13.71 -7.15
C LYS A 10 -49.53 13.15 -5.73
N ASN A 11 -50.51 12.22 -5.61
CA ASN A 11 -50.86 11.56 -4.33
C ASN A 11 -51.15 12.58 -3.21
N GLY A 12 -51.92 13.62 -3.46
CA GLY A 12 -52.33 14.61 -2.47
C GLY A 12 -51.20 15.54 -1.99
N SER A 13 -50.07 15.56 -2.67
CA SER A 13 -48.94 16.45 -2.38
C SER A 13 -48.45 17.16 -3.66
N ILE A 14 -47.83 18.32 -3.48
CA ILE A 14 -47.26 19.10 -4.58
C ILE A 14 -45.86 18.53 -4.89
N CYS A 15 -45.66 18.25 -6.18
CA CYS A 15 -44.37 17.87 -6.75
C CYS A 15 -43.81 19.06 -7.54
N LEU A 16 -42.64 19.54 -7.14
CA LEU A 16 -41.86 20.53 -7.90
C LEU A 16 -41.04 19.83 -8.98
N VAL A 17 -41.15 20.31 -10.21
CA VAL A 17 -40.41 19.81 -11.37
C VAL A 17 -39.53 20.91 -11.91
N LEU A 18 -38.22 20.63 -11.98
CA LEU A 18 -37.26 21.47 -12.66
C LEU A 18 -36.89 20.80 -14.00
N SER A 19 -37.20 21.43 -15.12
CA SER A 19 -36.71 21.02 -16.44
C SER A 19 -35.50 21.88 -16.80
N TYR A 20 -34.39 21.27 -17.19
CA TYR A 20 -33.16 21.99 -17.53
C TYR A 20 -32.39 21.31 -18.65
N LYS A 21 -31.63 22.08 -19.42
CA LYS A 21 -30.91 21.63 -20.61
C LYS A 21 -29.44 21.42 -20.32
N VAL A 22 -28.94 20.22 -20.61
CA VAL A 22 -27.52 19.85 -20.48
C VAL A 22 -27.09 19.13 -21.76
N ASN A 23 -25.99 19.59 -22.36
CA ASN A 23 -25.46 19.01 -23.60
C ASN A 23 -26.54 18.85 -24.69
N SER A 24 -27.34 19.90 -24.91
CA SER A 24 -28.47 19.95 -25.88
C SER A 24 -29.64 19.00 -25.57
N LYS A 25 -29.65 18.28 -24.47
CA LYS A 25 -30.74 17.39 -24.05
C LYS A 25 -31.48 17.96 -22.85
N TRP A 26 -32.81 17.89 -22.86
CA TRP A 26 -33.65 18.26 -21.74
C TRP A 26 -33.64 17.15 -20.65
N LYS A 27 -33.43 17.53 -19.42
CA LYS A 27 -33.50 16.65 -18.22
C LYS A 27 -34.52 17.21 -17.23
N GLN A 28 -35.10 16.35 -16.42
CA GLN A 28 -35.98 16.74 -15.34
C GLN A 28 -35.46 16.26 -13.99
N LYS A 29 -35.59 17.12 -12.97
CA LYS A 29 -35.34 16.83 -11.58
C LYS A 29 -36.59 17.16 -10.78
N THR A 30 -37.06 16.24 -9.97
CA THR A 30 -38.31 16.38 -9.23
C THR A 30 -38.11 16.25 -7.74
N LYS A 31 -38.90 16.99 -6.95
CA LYS A 31 -39.02 16.82 -5.51
C LYS A 31 -40.48 16.80 -5.13
N GLN A 32 -40.92 15.78 -4.40
CA GLN A 32 -42.31 15.56 -3.94
C GLN A 32 -42.42 15.84 -2.43
N GLY A 33 -43.66 15.93 -1.95
CA GLY A 33 -43.99 15.98 -0.53
C GLY A 33 -44.20 17.38 0.03
N PHE A 34 -44.37 18.40 -0.83
CA PHE A 34 -44.72 19.73 -0.35
C PHE A 34 -46.22 19.81 -0.06
N LYS A 35 -46.58 20.44 1.07
CA LYS A 35 -47.99 20.68 1.44
C LYS A 35 -48.56 21.92 0.77
N THR A 36 -47.71 22.91 0.45
CA THR A 36 -48.12 24.18 -0.14
C THR A 36 -47.24 24.59 -1.32
N LEU A 37 -47.80 25.40 -2.25
CA LEU A 37 -47.03 26.02 -3.33
C LEU A 37 -45.91 26.93 -2.82
N ARG A 38 -46.10 27.54 -1.69
CA ARG A 38 -45.09 28.40 -1.06
C ARG A 38 -43.84 27.64 -0.62
N GLU A 39 -44.01 26.46 0.00
CA GLU A 39 -42.91 25.54 0.35
C GLU A 39 -42.18 25.07 -0.91
N ALA A 40 -42.91 24.68 -1.95
CA ALA A 40 -42.31 24.27 -3.22
C ALA A 40 -41.47 25.39 -3.84
N LYS A 41 -41.96 26.64 -3.84
CA LYS A 41 -41.20 27.80 -4.33
C LYS A 41 -39.93 28.06 -3.55
N GLN A 42 -39.96 27.98 -2.22
CA GLN A 42 -38.76 28.13 -1.37
C GLN A 42 -37.68 27.06 -1.64
N TYR A 43 -38.07 25.92 -2.17
CA TYR A 43 -37.15 24.85 -2.51
C TYR A 43 -36.54 24.97 -3.92
N GLN A 44 -37.02 25.92 -4.77
CA GLN A 44 -36.55 26.08 -6.15
C GLN A 44 -35.04 26.31 -6.23
N ASP A 45 -34.49 27.18 -5.38
CA ASP A 45 -33.06 27.51 -5.42
C ASP A 45 -32.18 26.30 -5.06
N LYS A 46 -32.64 25.49 -4.09
CA LYS A 46 -31.94 24.25 -3.73
C LYS A 46 -31.97 23.23 -4.88
N LEU A 47 -33.12 23.11 -5.54
CA LEU A 47 -33.24 22.17 -6.67
C LEU A 47 -32.45 22.65 -7.90
N LEU A 48 -32.40 23.97 -8.14
CA LEU A 48 -31.61 24.59 -9.20
C LEU A 48 -30.08 24.44 -8.91
N ALA A 49 -29.65 24.69 -7.69
CA ALA A 49 -28.26 24.50 -7.29
C ALA A 49 -27.79 23.04 -7.49
N ALA A 50 -28.66 22.09 -7.13
CA ALA A 50 -28.40 20.66 -7.36
C ALA A 50 -28.34 20.33 -8.87
N ALA A 51 -29.21 20.92 -9.70
CA ALA A 51 -29.18 20.72 -11.13
C ALA A 51 -27.98 21.40 -11.81
N LYS A 52 -27.57 22.58 -11.35
CA LYS A 52 -26.32 23.25 -11.78
C LYS A 52 -25.09 22.42 -11.45
N LYS A 53 -25.05 21.83 -10.25
CA LYS A 53 -23.98 20.92 -9.85
C LYS A 53 -23.90 19.69 -10.74
N ASP A 54 -25.05 19.09 -11.07
CA ASP A 54 -25.14 17.95 -12.01
C ASP A 54 -24.71 18.33 -13.44
N ALA A 55 -25.11 19.52 -13.89
CA ALA A 55 -24.75 20.05 -15.22
C ALA A 55 -23.24 20.37 -15.32
N ALA A 56 -22.67 20.92 -14.28
CA ALA A 56 -21.23 21.22 -14.21
C ALA A 56 -20.35 19.96 -14.22
N CYS A 57 -20.87 18.82 -13.75
CA CYS A 57 -20.14 17.59 -13.72
C CYS A 57 -19.84 17.03 -15.13
N GLY A 58 -20.63 17.33 -16.19
CA GLY A 58 -20.40 16.81 -17.55
C GLY A 58 -20.26 15.28 -17.62
N ALA A 59 -20.73 14.57 -16.58
CA ALA A 59 -20.60 13.13 -16.45
C ALA A 59 -21.51 12.41 -17.46
N ASP A 60 -21.05 11.25 -17.91
CA ASP A 60 -21.88 10.32 -18.67
C ASP A 60 -23.17 10.01 -17.87
N PRO A 61 -24.36 10.17 -18.48
CA PRO A 61 -25.62 9.85 -17.82
C PRO A 61 -25.70 8.42 -17.30
N GLU A 62 -25.05 7.46 -17.96
CA GLU A 62 -24.99 6.07 -17.53
C GLU A 62 -24.24 5.86 -16.21
N LEU A 63 -23.35 6.79 -15.88
CA LEU A 63 -22.58 6.77 -14.63
C LEU A 63 -23.25 7.55 -13.48
N ALA A 64 -24.45 8.11 -13.72
CA ALA A 64 -25.12 8.96 -12.74
C ALA A 64 -25.34 8.29 -11.39
N ASP A 65 -25.80 7.03 -11.43
CA ASP A 65 -26.14 6.25 -10.25
C ASP A 65 -25.16 5.11 -9.96
N ILE A 66 -23.96 5.18 -10.55
CA ILE A 66 -22.95 4.15 -10.33
C ILE A 66 -22.54 4.11 -8.87
N THR A 67 -22.58 2.93 -8.26
CA THR A 67 -22.13 2.74 -6.88
C THR A 67 -20.62 2.85 -6.75
N PHE A 68 -20.15 3.18 -5.55
CA PHE A 68 -18.70 3.26 -5.27
C PHE A 68 -17.97 1.96 -5.60
N GLU A 69 -18.57 0.80 -5.27
CA GLU A 69 -17.97 -0.49 -5.59
C GLU A 69 -17.92 -0.76 -7.09
N ASN A 70 -19.03 -0.55 -7.82
CA ASN A 70 -19.08 -0.77 -9.25
C ASN A 70 -18.13 0.17 -10.02
N PHE A 71 -18.05 1.43 -9.62
CA PHE A 71 -17.08 2.35 -10.18
C PHE A 71 -15.64 1.88 -9.92
N THR A 72 -15.36 1.46 -8.69
CA THR A 72 -14.03 0.97 -8.32
C THR A 72 -13.64 -0.27 -9.11
N ARG A 73 -14.50 -1.30 -9.17
CA ARG A 73 -14.19 -2.58 -9.81
C ARG A 73 -14.14 -2.48 -11.33
N ASN A 74 -15.17 -1.88 -11.92
CA ASN A 74 -15.44 -1.97 -13.35
C ASN A 74 -14.83 -0.82 -14.15
N ILE A 75 -14.47 0.28 -13.49
CA ILE A 75 -13.89 1.46 -14.14
C ILE A 75 -12.48 1.71 -13.61
N TYR A 76 -12.33 2.11 -12.34
CA TYR A 76 -11.06 2.51 -11.79
C TYR A 76 -9.99 1.41 -11.90
N LEU A 77 -10.27 0.20 -11.43
CA LEU A 77 -9.30 -0.90 -11.45
C LEU A 77 -9.08 -1.44 -12.87
N ARG A 78 -10.09 -1.43 -13.74
CA ARG A 78 -9.95 -1.78 -15.15
C ARG A 78 -8.98 -0.83 -15.86
N ASP A 79 -9.18 0.46 -15.71
CA ASP A 79 -8.38 1.49 -16.37
C ASP A 79 -6.94 1.55 -15.83
N LYS A 80 -6.76 1.22 -14.53
CA LYS A 80 -5.45 1.16 -13.86
C LYS A 80 -4.76 -0.20 -13.96
N LYS A 81 -5.37 -1.21 -14.58
CA LYS A 81 -4.86 -2.59 -14.63
C LYS A 81 -3.45 -2.69 -15.22
N SER A 82 -3.15 -1.91 -16.24
CA SER A 82 -1.83 -1.91 -16.91
C SER A 82 -0.74 -1.20 -16.08
N SER A 83 -1.14 -0.27 -15.20
CA SER A 83 -0.21 0.56 -14.41
C SER A 83 -0.02 0.09 -12.98
N LEU A 84 -0.93 -0.73 -12.46
CA LEU A 84 -0.88 -1.23 -11.10
C LEU A 84 -0.40 -2.68 -11.03
N GLU A 85 0.48 -2.97 -10.07
CA GLU A 85 0.85 -4.34 -9.78
C GLU A 85 -0.32 -5.13 -9.18
N TYR A 86 -0.33 -6.45 -9.42
CA TYR A 86 -1.34 -7.37 -8.90
C TYR A 86 -1.55 -7.25 -7.38
N SER A 87 -0.46 -7.13 -6.62
CA SER A 87 -0.54 -6.93 -5.17
C SER A 87 -1.29 -5.65 -4.77
N THR A 88 -1.13 -4.59 -5.57
CA THR A 88 -1.82 -3.31 -5.35
C THR A 88 -3.31 -3.45 -5.70
N LEU A 89 -3.66 -4.11 -6.81
CA LEU A 89 -5.04 -4.43 -7.16
C LEU A 89 -5.74 -5.21 -6.03
N ASN A 90 -5.06 -6.22 -5.49
CA ASN A 90 -5.59 -7.02 -4.38
C ASN A 90 -5.84 -6.20 -3.10
N ASN A 91 -5.02 -5.18 -2.85
CA ASN A 91 -5.23 -4.27 -1.73
C ASN A 91 -6.50 -3.42 -1.90
N TYR A 92 -6.86 -3.03 -3.13
CA TYR A 92 -8.14 -2.36 -3.39
C TYR A 92 -9.34 -3.27 -3.12
N PHE A 93 -9.29 -4.55 -3.55
CA PHE A 93 -10.35 -5.51 -3.21
C PHE A 93 -10.48 -5.71 -1.69
N SER A 94 -9.35 -5.83 -0.99
CA SER A 94 -9.35 -5.92 0.47
C SER A 94 -9.89 -4.65 1.14
N MET A 95 -9.68 -3.49 0.56
CA MET A 95 -10.24 -2.22 1.05
C MET A 95 -11.76 -2.21 0.90
N LEU A 96 -12.32 -2.61 -0.25
CA LEU A 96 -13.77 -2.67 -0.46
C LEU A 96 -14.47 -3.55 0.58
N LEU A 97 -13.89 -4.70 0.95
CA LEU A 97 -14.43 -5.57 1.99
C LEU A 97 -14.49 -4.90 3.38
N CYS A 98 -13.76 -3.83 3.59
CA CYS A 98 -13.70 -3.14 4.88
C CYS A 98 -14.62 -1.93 4.97
N ILE A 99 -15.25 -1.52 3.85
CA ILE A 99 -16.07 -0.32 3.75
C ILE A 99 -17.46 -0.59 3.13
N PRO A 100 -18.20 -1.64 3.57
CA PRO A 100 -19.46 -2.02 2.94
C PRO A 100 -20.49 -0.87 2.95
N ALA A 101 -20.43 0.02 3.94
CA ALA A 101 -21.29 1.19 4.04
C ALA A 101 -21.15 2.18 2.86
N LEU A 102 -19.98 2.27 2.23
CA LEU A 102 -19.76 3.08 1.03
C LEU A 102 -20.03 2.31 -0.26
N CYS A 103 -19.78 1.01 -0.27
CA CYS A 103 -19.80 0.17 -1.47
C CYS A 103 -21.10 0.29 -2.27
N ASN A 104 -22.25 0.25 -1.58
CA ASN A 104 -23.57 0.27 -2.20
C ASN A 104 -24.13 1.68 -2.46
N LYS A 105 -23.44 2.74 -2.01
CA LYS A 105 -23.90 4.11 -2.25
C LYS A 105 -23.47 4.61 -3.63
N PRO A 106 -24.36 5.29 -4.38
CA PRO A 106 -23.96 6.02 -5.57
C PRO A 106 -22.89 7.07 -5.23
N ILE A 107 -21.80 7.15 -6.01
CA ILE A 107 -20.66 8.05 -5.72
C ILE A 107 -21.12 9.49 -5.50
N ARG A 108 -22.09 9.96 -6.26
CA ARG A 108 -22.63 11.32 -6.16
C ARG A 108 -23.29 11.65 -4.83
N THR A 109 -23.78 10.64 -4.12
CA THR A 109 -24.53 10.81 -2.87
C THR A 109 -23.64 10.67 -1.64
N ILE A 110 -22.40 10.22 -1.82
CA ILE A 110 -21.47 10.05 -0.71
C ILE A 110 -21.02 11.44 -0.20
N THR A 111 -21.25 11.64 1.09
CA THR A 111 -20.89 12.87 1.80
C THR A 111 -19.58 12.72 2.57
N ALA A 112 -19.02 13.86 3.01
CA ALA A 112 -17.87 13.84 3.92
C ALA A 112 -18.19 13.09 5.23
N GLY A 113 -19.43 13.19 5.73
CA GLY A 113 -19.88 12.46 6.92
C GLY A 113 -19.83 10.95 6.74
N ASP A 114 -20.23 10.43 5.57
CA ASP A 114 -20.14 9.00 5.26
C ASP A 114 -18.68 8.52 5.28
N VAL A 115 -17.77 9.31 4.74
CA VAL A 115 -16.34 8.97 4.69
C VAL A 115 -15.71 9.04 6.09
N ILE A 116 -16.12 10.01 6.92
CA ILE A 116 -15.68 10.13 8.33
C ILE A 116 -16.13 8.90 9.12
N ASN A 117 -17.38 8.50 9.00
CA ASN A 117 -17.92 7.32 9.69
C ASN A 117 -17.15 6.06 9.32
N VAL A 118 -16.93 5.83 8.02
CA VAL A 118 -16.13 4.68 7.56
C VAL A 118 -14.69 4.75 8.06
N TYR A 119 -14.07 5.94 8.12
CA TYR A 119 -12.73 6.09 8.69
C TYR A 119 -12.68 5.75 10.18
N GLN A 120 -13.74 6.07 10.95
CA GLN A 120 -13.89 5.71 12.36
C GLN A 120 -14.10 4.21 12.53
N ASP A 121 -14.96 3.58 11.73
CA ASP A 121 -15.25 2.13 11.74
C ASP A 121 -14.00 1.30 11.44
N MET A 122 -13.05 1.87 10.70
CA MET A 122 -11.74 1.26 10.49
C MET A 122 -10.80 1.32 11.71
N GLY A 123 -11.26 1.81 12.86
CA GLY A 123 -10.48 1.90 14.11
C GLY A 123 -9.91 0.58 14.62
N ARG A 124 -10.53 -0.56 14.23
CA ARG A 124 -10.02 -1.92 14.50
C ARG A 124 -8.69 -2.26 13.81
N PHE A 125 -8.30 -1.50 12.79
CA PHE A 125 -7.06 -1.69 12.06
C PHE A 125 -5.95 -0.80 12.61
N SER A 126 -4.69 -1.20 12.36
CA SER A 126 -3.55 -0.34 12.67
C SER A 126 -3.64 0.99 11.91
N GLU A 127 -3.09 2.04 12.48
CA GLU A 127 -3.08 3.39 11.89
C GLU A 127 -2.50 3.40 10.47
N GLY A 128 -1.40 2.65 10.24
CA GLY A 128 -0.81 2.53 8.91
C GLY A 128 -1.75 1.86 7.89
N THR A 129 -2.49 0.83 8.30
CA THR A 129 -3.50 0.17 7.46
C THR A 129 -4.64 1.12 7.15
N ARG A 130 -5.12 1.85 8.14
CA ARG A 130 -6.18 2.85 8.03
C ARG A 130 -5.81 3.96 7.04
N LYS A 131 -4.59 4.52 7.18
CA LYS A 131 -4.06 5.55 6.27
C LYS A 131 -3.97 5.05 4.83
N ASN A 132 -3.46 3.84 4.62
CA ASN A 132 -3.34 3.26 3.28
C ASN A 132 -4.70 3.06 2.62
N ARG A 133 -5.68 2.51 3.35
CA ARG A 133 -7.05 2.33 2.83
C ARG A 133 -7.72 3.66 2.53
N PHE A 134 -7.54 4.64 3.39
CA PHE A 134 -8.06 5.97 3.18
C PHE A 134 -7.44 6.65 1.95
N ALA A 135 -6.13 6.51 1.73
CA ALA A 135 -5.47 6.98 0.52
C ALA A 135 -6.05 6.33 -0.76
N GLN A 136 -6.40 5.04 -0.69
CA GLN A 136 -7.08 4.35 -1.79
C GLN A 136 -8.47 4.93 -2.05
N ILE A 137 -9.27 5.19 -1.02
CA ILE A 137 -10.59 5.82 -1.14
C ILE A 137 -10.46 7.21 -1.78
N ARG A 138 -9.50 8.02 -1.33
CA ARG A 138 -9.23 9.35 -1.92
C ARG A 138 -8.85 9.25 -3.40
N ALA A 139 -8.04 8.28 -3.77
CA ALA A 139 -7.63 8.08 -5.16
C ALA A 139 -8.81 7.73 -6.07
N ILE A 140 -9.77 6.91 -5.59
CA ILE A 140 -10.98 6.57 -6.33
C ILE A 140 -11.86 7.80 -6.54
N PHE A 141 -12.10 8.62 -5.50
CA PHE A 141 -12.88 9.85 -5.65
C PHE A 141 -12.19 10.85 -6.58
N ASN A 142 -10.87 11.01 -6.49
CA ASN A 142 -10.13 11.87 -7.43
C ASN A 142 -10.30 11.38 -8.87
N TYR A 143 -10.33 10.07 -9.08
CA TYR A 143 -10.55 9.50 -10.41
C TYR A 143 -12.00 9.68 -10.90
N ALA A 144 -12.96 9.69 -9.98
CA ALA A 144 -14.36 10.02 -10.27
C ALA A 144 -14.54 11.52 -10.64
N ILE A 145 -13.64 12.41 -10.16
CA ILE A 145 -13.59 13.82 -10.58
C ILE A 145 -12.94 13.94 -11.95
N ASN A 146 -11.77 13.35 -12.14
CA ASN A 146 -11.00 13.43 -13.37
C ASN A 146 -10.41 12.06 -13.72
N PRO A 147 -10.76 11.44 -14.86
CA PRO A 147 -11.41 12.08 -16.05
C PRO A 147 -12.96 12.01 -16.06
N TYR A 148 -13.61 11.26 -15.18
CA TYR A 148 -15.02 10.86 -15.34
C TYR A 148 -16.04 11.95 -14.99
N LYS A 149 -15.65 13.01 -14.29
CA LYS A 149 -16.52 14.16 -13.92
C LYS A 149 -17.84 13.77 -13.24
N ILE A 150 -17.86 12.65 -12.50
CA ILE A 150 -19.05 12.15 -11.79
C ILE A 150 -19.37 13.05 -10.59
N ILE A 151 -18.36 13.56 -9.94
CA ILE A 151 -18.44 14.50 -8.81
C ILE A 151 -17.51 15.69 -9.06
N THR A 152 -17.77 16.81 -8.42
CA THR A 152 -16.96 18.04 -8.53
C THR A 152 -15.91 18.15 -7.45
N GLU A 153 -16.14 17.55 -6.27
CA GLU A 153 -15.29 17.63 -5.11
C GLU A 153 -15.10 16.25 -4.50
N ASN A 154 -13.95 16.04 -3.89
CA ASN A 154 -13.62 14.80 -3.22
C ASN A 154 -14.10 14.85 -1.75
N PRO A 155 -15.12 14.06 -1.36
CA PRO A 155 -15.64 14.07 0.00
C PRO A 155 -14.62 13.61 1.05
N ALA A 156 -13.58 12.89 0.64
CA ALA A 156 -12.52 12.46 1.53
C ALA A 156 -11.49 13.57 1.87
N ASN A 157 -11.54 14.74 1.21
CA ASN A 157 -10.61 15.83 1.51
C ASN A 157 -10.91 16.50 2.86
N SER A 158 -12.16 16.48 3.31
CA SER A 158 -12.59 17.04 4.59
C SER A 158 -12.22 16.19 5.81
N VAL A 159 -11.69 14.98 5.59
CA VAL A 159 -11.33 14.07 6.69
C VAL A 159 -9.92 14.34 7.16
N THR A 160 -9.79 14.85 8.38
CA THR A 160 -8.50 15.04 9.04
C THR A 160 -7.98 13.70 9.57
N GLN A 161 -6.84 13.27 9.06
CA GLN A 161 -6.17 12.07 9.58
C GLN A 161 -5.40 12.43 10.86
N THR A 162 -5.57 11.64 11.90
CA THR A 162 -4.74 11.77 13.10
C THR A 162 -3.28 11.45 12.75
N LYS A 163 -2.37 12.33 13.15
CA LYS A 163 -0.93 12.04 13.02
C LYS A 163 -0.57 11.00 14.09
N ASP A 164 -0.14 9.82 13.65
CA ASP A 164 0.44 8.84 14.57
C ASP A 164 1.75 9.41 15.12
N LYS A 165 1.74 9.76 16.40
CA LYS A 165 2.91 10.25 17.13
C LYS A 165 3.74 9.08 17.71
N THR A 166 3.27 7.85 17.58
CA THR A 166 3.98 6.68 18.11
C THR A 166 5.18 6.36 17.25
N ILE A 167 6.34 6.63 17.79
CA ILE A 167 7.62 6.21 17.22
C ILE A 167 7.68 4.69 17.40
N ARG A 168 7.46 3.94 16.33
CA ARG A 168 7.54 2.48 16.38
C ARG A 168 9.00 2.07 16.48
N LYS A 169 9.41 1.61 17.66
CA LYS A 169 10.73 0.97 17.80
C LYS A 169 10.80 -0.24 16.88
N ILE A 170 11.78 -0.23 15.98
CA ILE A 170 12.03 -1.37 15.10
C ILE A 170 12.57 -2.50 15.97
N LYS A 171 11.94 -3.66 15.85
CA LYS A 171 12.44 -4.88 16.51
C LYS A 171 13.60 -5.41 15.68
N ALA A 172 14.82 -5.16 16.10
CA ALA A 172 16.01 -5.85 15.60
C ALA A 172 16.40 -6.94 16.58
N LEU A 173 16.97 -8.03 16.08
CA LEU A 173 17.53 -9.10 16.89
C LEU A 173 18.96 -8.75 17.29
N THR A 174 19.37 -9.15 18.47
CA THR A 174 20.78 -9.20 18.82
C THR A 174 21.49 -10.31 18.06
N GLU A 175 22.82 -10.31 18.05
CA GLU A 175 23.60 -11.38 17.41
C GLU A 175 23.29 -12.75 18.03
N LYS A 176 23.23 -12.82 19.36
CA LYS A 176 22.85 -14.03 20.09
C LYS A 176 21.47 -14.55 19.70
N GLU A 177 20.48 -13.66 19.64
CA GLU A 177 19.11 -14.01 19.22
C GLU A 177 19.04 -14.47 17.77
N SER A 178 19.86 -13.88 16.89
CA SER A 178 19.95 -14.29 15.48
C SER A 178 20.51 -15.70 15.33
N LEU A 179 21.54 -16.06 16.12
CA LEU A 179 22.10 -17.41 16.15
C LEU A 179 21.10 -18.43 16.70
N GLN A 180 20.43 -18.11 17.80
CA GLN A 180 19.38 -18.96 18.38
C GLN A 180 18.22 -19.19 17.40
N LEU A 181 17.84 -18.15 16.65
CA LEU A 181 16.81 -18.26 15.61
C LEU A 181 17.23 -19.20 14.50
N LEU A 182 18.47 -19.09 14.01
CA LEU A 182 19.00 -19.97 12.97
C LEU A 182 19.07 -21.42 13.45
N ASP A 183 19.50 -21.65 14.66
CA ASP A 183 19.52 -22.97 15.28
C ASP A 183 18.11 -23.59 15.34
N ALA A 184 17.14 -22.84 15.83
CA ALA A 184 15.73 -23.26 15.87
C ALA A 184 15.10 -23.53 14.49
N LEU A 185 15.68 -22.98 13.40
CA LEU A 185 15.26 -23.23 12.02
C LEU A 185 16.03 -24.36 11.34
N SER A 186 17.02 -24.96 11.99
CA SER A 186 17.90 -25.99 11.40
C SER A 186 17.13 -27.20 10.85
N ALA A 187 16.04 -27.62 11.50
CA ALA A 187 15.15 -28.68 11.05
C ALA A 187 14.31 -28.35 9.80
N THR A 188 14.34 -27.09 9.33
CA THR A 188 13.61 -26.63 8.15
C THR A 188 14.57 -25.93 7.17
N PRO A 189 15.34 -26.68 6.36
CA PRO A 189 16.45 -26.14 5.56
C PRO A 189 16.08 -24.94 4.68
N THR A 190 14.90 -24.96 4.05
CA THR A 190 14.39 -23.83 3.25
C THR A 190 14.23 -22.55 4.08
N PHE A 191 13.66 -22.64 5.28
CA PHE A 191 13.45 -21.48 6.16
C PHE A 191 14.76 -20.99 6.75
N TYR A 192 15.64 -21.93 7.13
CA TYR A 192 16.99 -21.64 7.56
C TYR A 192 17.73 -20.81 6.50
N MET A 193 17.75 -21.26 5.23
CA MET A 193 18.47 -20.58 4.17
C MET A 193 17.88 -19.19 3.88
N ILE A 194 16.56 -19.04 3.89
CA ILE A 194 15.92 -17.72 3.73
C ILE A 194 16.36 -16.79 4.87
N ALA A 195 16.32 -17.27 6.13
CA ALA A 195 16.72 -16.49 7.29
C ALA A 195 18.22 -16.14 7.25
N PHE A 196 19.05 -17.11 6.90
CA PHE A 196 20.50 -16.95 6.83
C PHE A 196 20.90 -15.92 5.79
N ILE A 197 20.31 -15.98 4.58
CA ILE A 197 20.53 -14.96 3.53
C ILE A 197 20.04 -13.60 4.00
N ALA A 198 18.81 -13.50 4.56
CA ALA A 198 18.27 -12.23 5.03
C ALA A 198 19.13 -11.55 6.09
N LEU A 199 19.66 -12.33 7.06
CA LEU A 199 20.52 -11.85 8.15
C LEU A 199 21.92 -11.45 7.68
N ASN A 200 22.42 -11.98 6.56
CA ASN A 200 23.75 -11.69 6.03
C ASN A 200 23.75 -10.69 4.88
N THR A 201 22.60 -10.32 4.30
CA THR A 201 22.51 -9.46 3.10
C THR A 201 21.51 -8.34 3.22
N GLY A 202 20.56 -8.45 4.14
CA GLY A 202 19.43 -7.53 4.23
C GLY A 202 18.47 -7.58 3.05
N MET A 203 18.50 -8.60 2.20
CA MET A 203 17.60 -8.75 1.05
C MET A 203 16.14 -8.87 1.49
N ARG A 204 15.23 -8.36 0.64
CA ARG A 204 13.78 -8.56 0.82
C ARG A 204 13.41 -10.01 0.48
N TYR A 205 12.33 -10.52 1.09
CA TYR A 205 11.86 -11.88 0.80
C TYR A 205 11.69 -12.15 -0.70
N GLY A 206 11.09 -11.22 -1.44
CA GLY A 206 10.89 -11.37 -2.89
C GLY A 206 12.20 -11.43 -3.69
N GLU A 207 13.24 -10.71 -3.25
CA GLU A 207 14.58 -10.74 -3.83
C GLU A 207 15.24 -12.10 -3.54
N ILE A 208 15.16 -12.60 -2.29
CA ILE A 208 15.66 -13.93 -1.91
C ILE A 208 14.95 -15.03 -2.70
N ALA A 209 13.63 -14.96 -2.80
CA ALA A 209 12.85 -15.92 -3.59
C ALA A 209 13.14 -15.88 -5.09
N GLY A 210 13.61 -14.74 -5.59
CA GLY A 210 14.01 -14.54 -7.00
C GLY A 210 15.49 -14.82 -7.27
N LEU A 211 16.26 -15.14 -6.26
CA LEU A 211 17.70 -15.40 -6.42
C LEU A 211 17.94 -16.68 -7.20
N THR A 212 18.77 -16.63 -8.22
CA THR A 212 19.17 -17.77 -9.05
C THR A 212 20.67 -18.03 -8.91
N TRP A 213 21.14 -19.24 -9.27
CA TRP A 213 22.58 -19.54 -9.24
C TRP A 213 23.39 -18.59 -10.12
N ASN A 214 22.82 -18.11 -11.22
CA ASN A 214 23.47 -17.12 -12.11
C ASN A 214 23.62 -15.73 -11.43
N SER A 215 22.89 -15.46 -10.38
CA SER A 215 23.00 -14.22 -9.60
C SER A 215 24.15 -14.25 -8.61
N ILE A 216 24.79 -15.42 -8.39
CA ILE A 216 25.81 -15.65 -7.37
C ILE A 216 27.16 -15.91 -8.03
N ASN A 217 28.16 -15.13 -7.66
CA ASN A 217 29.55 -15.38 -7.98
C ASN A 217 30.32 -15.77 -6.71
N LEU A 218 30.54 -17.07 -6.52
CA LEU A 218 31.23 -17.58 -5.32
C LEU A 218 32.70 -17.18 -5.28
N THR A 219 33.38 -17.09 -6.44
CA THR A 219 34.78 -16.70 -6.53
C THR A 219 34.99 -15.24 -6.13
N ARG A 220 34.12 -14.33 -6.62
CA ARG A 220 34.16 -12.90 -6.28
C ARG A 220 33.40 -12.60 -4.98
N GLN A 221 32.74 -13.58 -4.41
CA GLN A 221 31.85 -13.43 -3.24
C GLN A 221 30.82 -12.31 -3.41
N THR A 222 30.13 -12.30 -4.57
CA THR A 222 29.11 -11.26 -4.87
C THR A 222 27.76 -11.86 -5.23
N ILE A 223 26.70 -11.11 -4.91
CA ILE A 223 25.31 -11.40 -5.29
C ILE A 223 24.79 -10.21 -6.10
N THR A 224 24.31 -10.48 -7.30
CA THR A 224 23.60 -9.49 -8.13
C THR A 224 22.09 -9.62 -7.91
N ILE A 225 21.46 -8.53 -7.52
CA ILE A 225 20.03 -8.43 -7.21
C ILE A 225 19.38 -7.56 -8.27
N ASP A 226 18.82 -8.19 -9.30
CA ASP A 226 18.20 -7.54 -10.46
C ASP A 226 16.71 -7.86 -10.57
N LYS A 227 16.24 -8.89 -9.85
CA LYS A 227 14.89 -9.43 -9.94
C LYS A 227 14.35 -9.88 -8.59
N GLN A 228 13.04 -10.04 -8.56
CA GLN A 228 12.29 -10.62 -7.43
C GLN A 228 11.32 -11.67 -7.96
N TYR A 229 10.92 -12.63 -7.14
CA TYR A 229 9.92 -13.63 -7.48
C TYR A 229 8.64 -13.38 -6.69
N ASN A 230 7.55 -13.06 -7.39
CA ASN A 230 6.31 -12.63 -6.75
C ASN A 230 5.08 -12.98 -7.59
N TRP A 231 3.89 -12.67 -7.08
CA TRP A 231 2.65 -12.80 -7.83
C TRP A 231 2.62 -11.85 -9.03
N ILE A 232 2.35 -12.41 -10.21
CA ILE A 232 2.13 -11.69 -11.47
C ILE A 232 0.63 -11.57 -11.73
N SER A 233 -0.12 -12.63 -11.43
CA SER A 233 -1.57 -12.71 -11.53
C SER A 233 -2.12 -13.60 -10.41
N PRO A 234 -3.46 -13.75 -10.28
CA PRO A 234 -4.08 -14.61 -9.25
C PRO A 234 -3.58 -16.05 -9.25
N GLN A 235 -3.23 -16.57 -10.43
CA GLN A 235 -2.84 -17.97 -10.61
C GLN A 235 -1.36 -18.15 -10.91
N LYS A 236 -0.59 -17.06 -11.12
CA LYS A 236 0.78 -17.14 -11.60
C LYS A 236 1.76 -16.33 -10.75
N ARG A 237 2.81 -17.00 -10.29
CA ARG A 237 4.02 -16.35 -9.76
C ARG A 237 5.12 -16.32 -10.84
N GLY A 238 6.05 -15.40 -10.72
CA GLY A 238 7.15 -15.32 -11.67
C GLY A 238 8.16 -14.24 -11.31
N PHE A 239 9.19 -14.16 -12.13
CA PHE A 239 10.19 -13.12 -12.01
C PHE A 239 9.62 -11.77 -12.42
N LYS A 240 10.01 -10.76 -11.66
CA LYS A 240 9.77 -9.34 -11.92
C LYS A 240 11.05 -8.58 -11.70
N ALA A 241 11.26 -7.49 -12.42
CA ALA A 241 12.31 -6.55 -12.09
C ALA A 241 12.12 -5.99 -10.66
N VAL A 242 13.20 -5.56 -10.05
CA VAL A 242 13.12 -4.86 -8.76
C VAL A 242 12.34 -3.55 -8.90
N LYS A 243 11.64 -3.13 -7.83
CA LYS A 243 10.69 -2.01 -7.88
C LYS A 243 11.30 -0.64 -8.13
N SER A 244 12.55 -0.46 -7.76
CA SER A 244 13.24 0.84 -7.83
C SER A 244 14.59 0.67 -8.51
N ARG A 245 15.09 1.78 -9.09
CA ARG A 245 16.44 1.83 -9.68
C ARG A 245 17.51 1.40 -8.67
N ASN A 246 17.39 1.82 -7.42
CA ASN A 246 18.31 1.45 -6.34
C ASN A 246 18.20 -0.03 -5.93
N GLY A 247 17.09 -0.69 -6.29
CA GLY A 247 16.91 -2.13 -6.04
C GLY A 247 17.84 -3.00 -6.87
N ASN A 248 18.25 -2.53 -8.08
CA ASN A 248 19.24 -3.21 -8.90
C ASN A 248 20.64 -2.88 -8.35
N ARG A 249 21.26 -3.87 -7.74
CA ARG A 249 22.53 -3.71 -7.02
C ARG A 249 23.31 -5.02 -6.97
N THR A 250 24.62 -4.89 -6.79
CA THR A 250 25.51 -6.02 -6.45
C THR A 250 26.03 -5.80 -5.04
N ILE A 251 25.88 -6.80 -4.19
CA ILE A 251 26.35 -6.78 -2.80
C ILE A 251 27.44 -7.83 -2.60
N HIS A 252 28.35 -7.56 -1.66
CA HIS A 252 29.36 -8.52 -1.25
C HIS A 252 28.78 -9.52 -0.24
N MET A 253 29.20 -10.79 -0.35
CA MET A 253 28.93 -11.86 0.61
C MET A 253 30.08 -11.99 1.60
N ASN A 254 29.77 -12.16 2.87
CA ASN A 254 30.80 -12.59 3.80
C ASN A 254 31.17 -14.06 3.57
N THR A 255 32.34 -14.48 4.05
CA THR A 255 32.87 -15.84 3.87
C THR A 255 31.90 -16.92 4.39
N LYS A 256 31.20 -16.66 5.50
CA LYS A 256 30.22 -17.60 6.07
C LYS A 256 29.04 -17.84 5.11
N LEU A 257 28.53 -16.78 4.47
CA LEU A 257 27.43 -16.89 3.51
C LEU A 257 27.89 -17.60 2.24
N ALA A 258 29.09 -17.27 1.73
CA ALA A 258 29.65 -17.93 0.54
C ALA A 258 29.85 -19.43 0.76
N ALA A 259 30.44 -19.82 1.88
CA ALA A 259 30.59 -21.22 2.27
C ALA A 259 29.24 -21.93 2.38
N LYS A 260 28.26 -21.33 3.05
CA LYS A 260 26.92 -21.93 3.23
C LYS A 260 26.15 -22.07 1.92
N LEU A 261 26.30 -21.12 1.00
CA LEU A 261 25.69 -21.21 -0.35
C LEU A 261 26.36 -22.29 -1.19
N ASN A 262 27.68 -22.47 -1.07
CA ASN A 262 28.38 -23.54 -1.75
C ASN A 262 27.94 -24.93 -1.25
N GLU A 263 27.80 -25.10 0.08
CA GLU A 263 27.24 -26.29 0.71
C GLU A 263 25.78 -26.53 0.27
N TRP A 264 24.95 -25.48 0.31
CA TRP A 264 23.56 -25.53 -0.13
C TRP A 264 23.42 -25.96 -1.59
N LYS A 265 24.33 -25.57 -2.48
CA LYS A 265 24.31 -25.95 -3.89
C LYS A 265 24.35 -27.46 -4.11
N GLN A 266 24.94 -28.22 -3.18
CA GLN A 266 25.03 -29.69 -3.25
C GLN A 266 23.73 -30.38 -2.81
N THR A 267 22.94 -29.73 -1.95
CA THR A 267 21.74 -30.32 -1.34
C THR A 267 20.45 -29.59 -1.68
N ALA A 268 20.54 -28.47 -2.40
CA ALA A 268 19.38 -27.65 -2.76
C ALA A 268 18.37 -28.43 -3.61
N PRO A 269 17.07 -28.27 -3.36
CA PRO A 269 16.05 -28.79 -4.26
C PRO A 269 16.22 -28.21 -5.66
N ILE A 270 16.13 -29.07 -6.67
CA ILE A 270 16.24 -28.66 -8.08
C ILE A 270 15.06 -27.76 -8.44
N SER A 271 15.36 -26.60 -9.02
CA SER A 271 14.37 -25.66 -9.51
C SER A 271 14.50 -25.50 -11.03
N ILE A 272 13.40 -25.72 -11.75
CA ILE A 272 13.37 -25.62 -13.23
C ILE A 272 13.76 -24.21 -13.69
N ASP A 273 13.43 -23.18 -12.90
CA ASP A 273 13.74 -21.77 -13.18
C ASP A 273 15.10 -21.32 -12.60
N GLY A 274 15.93 -22.24 -12.12
CA GLY A 274 17.27 -22.00 -11.60
C GLY A 274 17.34 -21.27 -10.27
N ARG A 275 16.21 -21.10 -9.56
CA ARG A 275 16.19 -20.46 -8.23
C ARG A 275 16.94 -21.30 -7.21
N ILE A 276 17.70 -20.63 -6.37
CA ILE A 276 18.45 -21.31 -5.30
C ILE A 276 17.53 -21.80 -4.16
N ILE A 277 16.36 -21.16 -4.00
CA ILE A 277 15.33 -21.55 -3.04
C ILE A 277 13.98 -21.61 -3.77
N PRO A 278 13.52 -22.81 -4.18
CA PRO A 278 12.19 -22.95 -4.77
C PRO A 278 11.12 -22.67 -3.71
N THR A 279 10.43 -21.54 -3.86
CA THR A 279 9.38 -21.13 -2.94
C THR A 279 7.99 -21.36 -3.51
N THR A 280 7.06 -21.83 -2.68
CA THR A 280 5.64 -21.96 -2.97
C THR A 280 4.87 -20.70 -2.48
N PRO A 281 3.59 -20.51 -2.86
CA PRO A 281 2.77 -19.43 -2.32
C PRO A 281 2.68 -19.42 -0.79
N SER A 282 2.71 -20.60 -0.17
CA SER A 282 2.60 -20.76 1.28
C SER A 282 3.93 -20.57 2.03
N THR A 283 5.07 -20.60 1.35
CA THR A 283 6.41 -20.52 2.01
C THR A 283 6.52 -19.27 2.88
N HIS A 284 6.20 -18.09 2.35
CA HIS A 284 6.30 -16.82 3.12
C HIS A 284 5.34 -16.74 4.32
N PRO A 285 4.03 -17.04 4.18
CA PRO A 285 3.13 -17.07 5.32
C PRO A 285 3.51 -18.10 6.39
N LEU A 286 3.92 -19.30 5.99
CA LEU A 286 4.33 -20.36 6.90
C LEU A 286 5.60 -19.96 7.65
N MET A 287 6.60 -19.45 6.96
CA MET A 287 7.83 -18.96 7.59
C MET A 287 7.54 -17.84 8.59
N ASN A 288 6.73 -16.84 8.24
CA ASN A 288 6.38 -15.78 9.18
C ASN A 288 5.57 -16.29 10.38
N ARG A 289 4.76 -17.34 10.20
CA ARG A 289 4.05 -18.00 11.31
C ARG A 289 5.05 -18.71 12.25
N GLN A 290 6.03 -19.42 11.70
CA GLN A 290 7.06 -20.08 12.50
C GLN A 290 7.94 -19.05 13.22
N LEU A 291 8.40 -18.01 12.56
CA LEU A 291 9.17 -16.93 13.17
C LEU A 291 8.43 -16.32 14.36
N ARG A 292 7.14 -16.04 14.22
CA ARG A 292 6.30 -15.50 15.32
C ARG A 292 6.11 -16.46 16.49
N ARG A 293 6.15 -17.78 16.25
CA ARG A 293 6.13 -18.79 17.32
C ARG A 293 7.44 -18.80 18.10
N LEU A 294 8.57 -18.65 17.40
CA LEU A 294 9.89 -18.61 18.04
C LEU A 294 10.09 -17.30 18.82
N LYS A 295 9.63 -16.19 18.28
CA LYS A 295 9.67 -14.89 18.98
C LYS A 295 8.55 -13.97 18.47
N GLN A 296 7.74 -13.46 19.41
CA GLN A 296 6.60 -12.60 19.08
C GLN A 296 7.05 -11.32 18.34
N GLY A 297 6.35 -11.02 17.24
CA GLY A 297 6.55 -9.80 16.44
C GLY A 297 7.70 -9.88 15.45
N ILE A 298 8.29 -11.05 15.20
CA ILE A 298 9.31 -11.27 14.18
C ILE A 298 8.68 -11.72 12.86
N SER A 299 9.28 -11.28 11.78
CA SER A 299 8.96 -11.64 10.38
C SER A 299 10.24 -11.70 9.56
N VAL A 300 10.19 -12.19 8.33
CA VAL A 300 11.34 -12.13 7.41
C VAL A 300 11.82 -10.68 7.22
N HIS A 301 10.92 -9.71 7.24
CA HIS A 301 11.31 -8.29 7.14
C HIS A 301 12.08 -7.80 8.38
N THR A 302 11.78 -8.35 9.56
CA THR A 302 12.56 -8.08 10.78
C THR A 302 14.02 -8.54 10.65
N LEU A 303 14.29 -9.63 9.92
CA LEU A 303 15.66 -10.10 9.68
C LEU A 303 16.47 -9.11 8.84
N ARG A 304 15.84 -8.50 7.84
CA ARG A 304 16.41 -7.39 7.08
C ARG A 304 16.67 -6.17 7.98
N HIS A 305 15.75 -5.82 8.87
CA HIS A 305 15.96 -4.75 9.85
C HIS A 305 17.13 -5.06 10.78
N THR A 306 17.28 -6.31 11.20
CA THR A 306 18.41 -6.77 12.03
C THR A 306 19.73 -6.55 11.31
N PHE A 307 19.84 -7.00 10.06
CA PHE A 307 21.04 -6.75 9.24
C PHE A 307 21.34 -5.26 9.11
N ALA A 308 20.33 -4.46 8.75
CA ALA A 308 20.49 -3.02 8.56
C ALA A 308 20.94 -2.30 9.84
N THR A 309 20.37 -2.69 10.99
CA THR A 309 20.75 -2.16 12.30
C THR A 309 22.21 -2.51 12.65
N MET A 310 22.60 -3.78 12.43
CA MET A 310 23.99 -4.23 12.69
C MET A 310 24.97 -3.50 11.76
N LEU A 311 24.63 -3.35 10.48
CA LEU A 311 25.45 -2.65 9.51
C LEU A 311 25.60 -1.17 9.88
N LEU A 312 24.50 -0.49 10.23
CA LEU A 312 24.52 0.90 10.66
C LEU A 312 25.31 1.11 11.94
N SER A 313 25.14 0.22 12.92
CA SER A 313 25.89 0.27 14.18
C SER A 313 27.40 0.18 13.97
N LYS A 314 27.85 -0.63 13.01
CA LYS A 314 29.28 -0.81 12.68
C LYS A 314 29.83 0.26 11.75
N SER A 315 29.09 0.62 10.70
CA SER A 315 29.58 1.56 9.68
C SER A 315 29.37 3.02 10.06
N LYS A 316 28.38 3.32 10.90
CA LYS A 316 27.91 4.67 11.24
C LYS A 316 27.50 5.49 10.00
N ASP A 317 27.39 4.87 8.84
CA ASP A 317 27.09 5.51 7.56
C ASP A 317 25.74 5.04 7.01
N ILE A 318 24.79 5.96 7.03
CA ILE A 318 23.42 5.74 6.54
C ILE A 318 23.34 5.58 5.02
N ASN A 319 24.27 6.24 4.28
CA ASN A 319 24.31 6.16 2.82
C ASN A 319 24.80 4.77 2.38
N LEU A 320 25.81 4.24 3.08
CA LEU A 320 26.30 2.88 2.86
C LEU A 320 25.19 1.86 3.13
N VAL A 321 24.47 2.00 4.24
CA VAL A 321 23.34 1.10 4.56
C VAL A 321 22.25 1.20 3.48
N ALA A 322 21.90 2.40 3.03
CA ALA A 322 20.90 2.60 1.97
C ALA A 322 21.33 1.94 0.65
N ALA A 323 22.59 2.10 0.26
CA ALA A 323 23.15 1.49 -0.94
C ALA A 323 23.09 -0.05 -0.88
N VAL A 324 23.54 -0.65 0.22
CA VAL A 324 23.52 -2.11 0.40
C VAL A 324 22.09 -2.66 0.42
N LEU A 325 21.17 -1.97 1.10
CA LEU A 325 19.76 -2.39 1.14
C LEU A 325 19.01 -2.13 -0.18
N GLY A 326 19.51 -1.24 -1.04
CA GLY A 326 18.76 -0.78 -2.23
C GLY A 326 17.51 0.03 -1.86
N ASP A 327 17.60 0.82 -0.79
CA ASP A 327 16.56 1.74 -0.33
C ASP A 327 16.97 3.20 -0.58
N ASN A 328 16.00 4.11 -0.45
CA ASN A 328 16.29 5.55 -0.43
C ASN A 328 16.85 5.93 0.95
N VAL A 329 17.86 6.79 0.97
CA VAL A 329 18.52 7.30 2.19
C VAL A 329 17.49 7.88 3.17
N ALA A 330 16.53 8.66 2.67
CA ALA A 330 15.46 9.23 3.51
C ALA A 330 14.59 8.14 4.19
N THR A 331 14.34 7.02 3.50
CA THR A 331 13.60 5.88 4.06
C THR A 331 14.41 5.18 5.15
N VAL A 332 15.71 4.98 4.92
CA VAL A 332 16.63 4.38 5.91
C VAL A 332 16.75 5.30 7.13
N ALA A 333 16.96 6.61 6.91
CA ALA A 333 17.03 7.60 7.98
C ALA A 333 15.76 7.61 8.83
N ALA A 334 14.57 7.69 8.21
CA ALA A 334 13.30 7.68 8.94
C ALA A 334 13.05 6.37 9.69
N THR A 335 13.56 5.24 9.15
CA THR A 335 13.39 3.90 9.73
C THR A 335 14.30 3.69 10.93
N TYR A 336 15.54 4.17 10.87
CA TYR A 336 16.58 3.93 11.88
C TYR A 336 16.95 5.17 12.70
N ILE A 337 16.08 6.17 12.76
CA ILE A 337 16.31 7.46 13.44
C ILE A 337 16.75 7.30 14.92
N HIS A 338 16.31 6.23 15.59
CA HIS A 338 16.70 5.97 16.98
C HIS A 338 18.19 5.63 17.15
N TYR A 339 18.82 5.06 16.12
CA TYR A 339 20.26 4.80 16.12
C TYR A 339 21.08 6.05 15.83
N THR A 340 20.44 7.08 15.25
CA THR A 340 21.12 8.39 15.08
C THR A 340 21.27 9.12 16.41
N ASP A 341 20.48 8.82 17.43
CA ASP A 341 20.65 9.42 18.77
C ASP A 341 21.90 8.87 19.49
N ASP A 342 22.23 7.58 19.27
CA ASP A 342 23.49 7.03 19.77
C ASP A 342 24.71 7.60 19.01
N ILE A 343 24.58 7.80 17.70
CA ILE A 343 25.59 8.50 16.89
C ILE A 343 25.77 9.96 17.35
N ARG A 344 24.67 10.65 17.74
CA ARG A 344 24.75 12.01 18.31
C ARG A 344 25.48 12.05 19.66
N LYS A 345 25.27 11.06 20.51
CA LYS A 345 26.01 10.96 21.79
C LYS A 345 27.50 10.76 21.56
N GLU A 346 27.87 9.88 20.60
CA GLU A 346 29.26 9.71 20.19
C GLU A 346 29.84 11.01 19.56
N ALA A 347 29.05 11.70 18.71
CA ALA A 347 29.47 12.97 18.13
C ALA A 347 29.77 14.02 19.20
N ASN A 348 28.99 14.10 20.27
CA ASN A 348 29.27 15.00 21.39
C ASN A 348 30.63 14.70 22.04
N GLN A 349 30.99 13.40 22.20
CA GLN A 349 32.31 13.01 22.71
C GLN A 349 33.43 13.44 21.76
N TYR A 350 33.23 13.30 20.45
CA TYR A 350 34.20 13.79 19.45
C TYR A 350 34.35 15.32 19.49
N ILE A 351 33.21 16.05 19.58
CA ILE A 351 33.23 17.52 19.68
C ILE A 351 34.01 17.98 20.91
N GLU A 352 33.83 17.34 22.06
CA GLU A 352 34.58 17.64 23.29
C GLU A 352 36.10 17.39 23.15
N THR A 353 36.52 16.58 22.20
CA THR A 353 37.91 16.22 21.98
C THR A 353 38.56 16.92 20.79
N MET A 354 37.75 17.63 19.93
CA MET A 354 38.24 18.24 18.67
C MET A 354 39.28 19.32 18.84
N TYR A 355 39.39 19.96 19.99
CA TYR A 355 40.28 21.10 20.24
C TYR A 355 41.14 20.93 21.52
N LYS A 356 41.28 19.69 21.99
CA LYS A 356 42.27 19.31 23.00
C LYS A 356 43.51 18.78 22.33
#